data_ea50a0cbae4ebd6ea858223f309dddb5
#
_entry.id   ea50a0cbae4ebd6ea858223f309dddb5
#
_cell.length_a   1.000
_cell.length_b   1.000
_cell.length_c   1.000
_cell.angle_alpha   90.00
_cell.angle_beta   90.00
_cell.angle_gamma   90.00
#
_symmetry.space_group_name_H-M   'P 1'
#
loop_
_entity.id
_entity.type
_entity.pdbx_description
1 polymer ?
#
loop_
_entity_poly.entity_id
_entity_poly.type
_entity_poly.pdbx_seq_one_letter_code
_entity_poly.pdbx_strand_id
1 'polypeptide(L)'
;MKNQIIFKQIDDLEALMTCEYMIQDGIVACTQKTVGTFVNYNAYQSRVYTERDAGAITWRVKRWLEKRLNRELSMQFTWWVNINYNDAYQPKGDITAIFYPKASGELKIWSNSVQIKDAHAYAFPGNVSFHHTPPMSDRYSFTWSFNYK
;
A
#
# COMPACT_ATOMS: atom_id res chain seq x y z
N MET A 1 -8.08 -16.36 3.06
CA MET A 1 -8.97 -15.29 2.58
C MET A 1 -9.56 -15.72 1.26
N LYS A 2 -10.86 -15.82 1.17
CA LYS A 2 -11.54 -16.16 -0.07
C LYS A 2 -11.93 -14.86 -0.78
N ASN A 3 -12.03 -14.86 -2.07
CA ASN A 3 -12.46 -13.79 -3.00
C ASN A 3 -13.18 -12.59 -2.34
N GLN A 4 -12.53 -11.98 -1.38
CA GLN A 4 -13.10 -11.00 -0.48
C GLN A 4 -12.15 -9.82 -0.36
N ILE A 5 -12.71 -8.61 -0.37
CA ILE A 5 -11.97 -7.39 -0.07
C ILE A 5 -12.42 -6.93 1.30
N ILE A 6 -11.47 -6.81 2.23
CA ILE A 6 -11.76 -6.25 3.56
C ILE A 6 -11.09 -4.90 3.67
N PHE A 7 -11.64 -4.03 4.51
CA PHE A 7 -11.13 -2.67 4.65
C PHE A 7 -11.26 -2.17 6.08
N LYS A 8 -10.45 -1.16 6.41
CA LYS A 8 -10.47 -0.52 7.72
C LYS A 8 -9.93 0.90 7.63
N GLN A 9 -10.57 1.82 8.32
CA GLN A 9 -10.01 3.15 8.53
C GLN A 9 -8.88 3.08 9.56
N ILE A 10 -7.73 3.67 9.23
CA ILE A 10 -6.57 3.78 10.12
C ILE A 10 -6.17 5.25 10.11
N ASP A 11 -6.60 5.99 11.10
CA ASP A 11 -6.43 7.43 11.16
C ASP A 11 -5.64 7.92 12.38
N ASP A 12 -4.88 7.04 13.06
CA ASP A 12 -4.07 7.47 14.17
C ASP A 12 -2.93 8.38 13.71
N LEU A 13 -2.71 9.44 14.47
CA LEU A 13 -1.80 10.52 14.07
C LEU A 13 -0.37 10.04 13.84
N GLU A 14 0.14 9.17 14.71
CA GLU A 14 1.50 8.64 14.61
C GLU A 14 1.72 7.92 13.28
N ALA A 15 0.79 7.03 12.90
CA ALA A 15 0.89 6.28 11.65
C ALA A 15 0.83 7.22 10.44
N LEU A 16 -0.08 8.20 10.46
CA LEU A 16 -0.22 9.16 9.35
C LEU A 16 1.01 10.06 9.21
N MET A 17 1.59 10.50 10.32
CA MET A 17 2.82 11.31 10.29
C MET A 17 4.01 10.51 9.73
N THR A 18 4.11 9.24 10.08
CA THR A 18 5.14 8.36 9.54
C THR A 18 4.98 8.21 8.03
N CYS A 19 3.75 8.02 7.56
CA CYS A 19 3.45 7.95 6.13
C CYS A 19 3.89 9.23 5.41
N GLU A 20 3.57 10.38 5.95
CA GLU A 20 3.93 11.66 5.36
C GLU A 20 5.45 11.80 5.23
N TYR A 21 6.18 11.47 6.29
CA TYR A 21 7.64 11.49 6.27
C TYR A 21 8.20 10.57 5.17
N MET A 22 7.70 9.35 5.06
CA MET A 22 8.18 8.39 4.07
C MET A 22 7.87 8.81 2.64
N ILE A 23 6.74 9.46 2.42
CA ILE A 23 6.39 10.01 1.11
C ILE A 23 7.38 11.12 0.74
N GLN A 24 7.66 12.04 1.65
CA GLN A 24 8.60 13.13 1.41
C GLN A 24 10.02 12.60 1.16
N ASP A 25 10.45 11.63 1.96
CA ASP A 25 11.75 11.00 1.78
C ASP A 25 11.85 10.34 0.40
N GLY A 26 10.80 9.65 -0.03
CA GLY A 26 10.73 9.04 -1.36
C GLY A 26 10.84 10.06 -2.49
N ILE A 27 10.13 11.18 -2.37
CA ILE A 27 10.19 12.26 -3.35
C ILE A 27 11.61 12.84 -3.45
N VAL A 28 12.23 13.12 -2.33
CA VAL A 28 13.61 13.65 -2.30
C VAL A 28 14.58 12.66 -2.93
N ALA A 29 14.52 11.40 -2.53
CA ALA A 29 15.39 10.35 -3.06
C ALA A 29 15.22 10.21 -4.57
N CYS A 30 13.99 10.27 -5.06
CA CYS A 30 13.71 10.19 -6.48
C CYS A 30 14.29 11.37 -7.25
N THR A 31 14.16 12.58 -6.70
CA THR A 31 14.75 13.79 -7.28
C THR A 31 16.26 13.66 -7.39
N GLN A 32 16.88 13.02 -6.42
CA GLN A 32 18.32 12.76 -6.40
C GLN A 32 18.72 11.53 -7.22
N LYS A 33 17.75 10.81 -7.77
CA LYS A 33 17.94 9.56 -8.53
C LYS A 33 18.66 8.47 -7.74
N THR A 34 18.48 8.46 -6.42
CA THR A 34 19.14 7.48 -5.54
C THR A 34 18.29 6.23 -5.29
N VAL A 35 16.97 6.37 -5.23
CA VAL A 35 16.02 5.27 -5.03
C VAL A 35 14.73 5.58 -5.76
N GLY A 36 14.00 4.52 -6.15
CA GLY A 36 12.71 4.64 -6.78
C GLY A 36 12.75 4.86 -8.29
N THR A 37 11.60 4.97 -8.89
CA THR A 37 11.45 5.09 -10.34
C THR A 37 10.37 6.11 -10.68
N PHE A 38 10.69 7.08 -11.55
CA PHE A 38 9.68 7.89 -12.21
C PHE A 38 9.14 7.09 -13.39
N VAL A 39 7.85 6.82 -13.38
CA VAL A 39 7.18 6.05 -14.42
C VAL A 39 6.63 6.97 -15.51
N ASN A 40 6.10 8.11 -15.07
CA ASN A 40 5.64 9.18 -15.96
C ASN A 40 5.65 10.49 -15.18
N TYR A 41 5.19 11.57 -15.80
CA TYR A 41 5.12 12.87 -15.13
C TYR A 41 4.22 12.77 -13.89
N ASN A 42 4.76 13.17 -12.73
CA ASN A 42 4.10 13.14 -11.41
C ASN A 42 3.77 11.74 -10.87
N ALA A 43 4.27 10.67 -11.47
CA ALA A 43 4.09 9.33 -10.94
C ALA A 43 5.43 8.76 -10.45
N TYR A 44 5.39 8.07 -9.31
CA TYR A 44 6.59 7.55 -8.66
C TYR A 44 6.29 6.24 -7.94
N GLN A 45 7.21 5.30 -8.04
CA GLN A 45 7.20 4.08 -7.24
C GLN A 45 8.55 3.95 -6.54
N SER A 46 8.53 3.79 -5.22
CA SER A 46 9.74 3.64 -4.42
C SER A 46 10.42 2.31 -4.67
N ARG A 47 11.64 2.18 -4.16
CA ARG A 47 12.26 0.86 -3.99
C ARG A 47 11.38 -0.01 -3.08
N VAL A 48 11.63 -1.30 -3.11
CA VAL A 48 11.00 -2.23 -2.17
C VAL A 48 11.72 -2.09 -0.82
N TYR A 49 10.94 -1.88 0.25
CA TYR A 49 11.47 -1.77 1.62
C TYR A 49 11.44 -3.11 2.32
N THR A 50 12.27 -3.25 3.33
CA THR A 50 12.34 -4.46 4.16
C THR A 50 11.59 -4.25 5.48
N GLU A 51 11.44 -5.33 6.26
CA GLU A 51 10.83 -5.28 7.59
C GLU A 51 11.51 -4.23 8.50
N ARG A 52 12.81 -4.04 8.35
CA ARG A 52 13.60 -3.08 9.11
C ARG A 52 13.13 -1.64 8.91
N ASP A 53 12.59 -1.35 7.72
CA ASP A 53 12.13 -0.02 7.32
C ASP A 53 10.62 0.14 7.46
N ALA A 54 9.96 -0.75 8.21
CA ALA A 54 8.51 -0.95 8.11
C ALA A 54 7.65 0.24 8.59
N GLY A 55 8.08 0.96 9.61
CA GLY A 55 7.32 2.11 10.12
C GLY A 55 6.04 1.75 10.87
N ALA A 56 5.44 2.73 11.53
CA ALA A 56 4.26 2.52 12.37
C ALA A 56 3.05 2.02 11.58
N ILE A 57 2.84 2.54 10.38
CA ILE A 57 1.69 2.14 9.55
C ILE A 57 1.72 0.64 9.22
N THR A 58 2.90 0.09 8.95
CA THR A 58 3.04 -1.34 8.65
C THR A 58 2.52 -2.20 9.80
N TRP A 59 2.90 -1.85 11.03
CA TRP A 59 2.48 -2.60 12.20
C TRP A 59 0.99 -2.45 12.48
N ARG A 60 0.41 -1.30 12.19
CA ARG A 60 -1.04 -1.08 12.31
C ARG A 60 -1.81 -1.95 11.33
N VAL A 61 -1.37 -1.99 10.08
CA VAL A 61 -2.01 -2.82 9.04
C VAL A 61 -1.87 -4.31 9.36
N LYS A 62 -0.66 -4.74 9.72
CA LYS A 62 -0.40 -6.14 10.07
C LYS A 62 -1.28 -6.59 11.25
N ARG A 63 -1.33 -5.81 12.32
CA ARG A 63 -2.13 -6.14 13.51
C ARG A 63 -3.62 -6.19 13.19
N TRP A 64 -4.12 -5.26 12.41
CA TRP A 64 -5.50 -5.28 11.95
C TRP A 64 -5.82 -6.58 11.21
N LEU A 65 -4.98 -6.97 10.27
CA LEU A 65 -5.19 -8.18 9.49
C LEU A 65 -5.12 -9.44 10.35
N GLU A 66 -4.14 -9.54 11.25
CA GLU A 66 -4.02 -10.69 12.15
C GLU A 66 -5.28 -10.85 13.01
N LYS A 67 -5.79 -9.74 13.55
CA LYS A 67 -7.00 -9.76 14.35
C LYS A 67 -8.23 -10.11 13.51
N ARG A 68 -8.35 -9.52 12.34
CA ARG A 68 -9.51 -9.72 11.44
C ARG A 68 -9.58 -11.14 10.91
N LEU A 69 -8.44 -11.75 10.61
CA LEU A 69 -8.35 -13.08 10.04
C LEU A 69 -8.10 -14.16 11.09
N ASN A 70 -7.87 -13.78 12.34
CA ASN A 70 -7.55 -14.69 13.45
C ASN A 70 -6.37 -15.60 13.10
N ARG A 71 -5.33 -15.05 12.51
CA ARG A 71 -4.11 -15.75 12.12
C ARG A 71 -2.90 -14.86 12.29
N GLU A 72 -1.78 -15.44 12.65
CA GLU A 72 -0.50 -14.73 12.63
C GLU A 72 -0.01 -14.58 11.20
N LEU A 73 0.56 -13.44 10.90
CA LEU A 73 1.12 -13.12 9.60
C LEU A 73 2.60 -12.80 9.74
N SER A 74 3.35 -13.13 8.70
CA SER A 74 4.68 -12.59 8.50
C SER A 74 4.63 -11.63 7.32
N MET A 75 5.29 -10.50 7.45
CA MET A 75 5.50 -9.64 6.30
C MET A 75 6.53 -10.34 5.41
N GLN A 76 6.29 -10.38 4.11
CA GLN A 76 7.24 -10.95 3.16
C GLN A 76 8.39 -9.96 2.92
N PHE A 77 8.81 -9.27 3.95
CA PHE A 77 9.93 -8.32 3.99
C PHE A 77 9.90 -7.25 2.90
N THR A 78 8.75 -7.08 2.25
CA THR A 78 8.63 -6.19 1.11
C THR A 78 7.38 -5.33 1.21
N TRP A 79 7.57 -4.05 1.06
CA TRP A 79 6.50 -3.07 0.88
C TRP A 79 7.07 -1.90 0.11
N TRP A 80 6.21 -1.10 -0.50
CA TRP A 80 6.63 0.04 -1.32
C TRP A 80 5.60 1.14 -1.28
N VAL A 81 6.06 2.33 -1.67
CA VAL A 81 5.24 3.55 -1.73
C VAL A 81 5.02 3.93 -3.18
N ASN A 82 3.79 4.22 -3.53
CA ASN A 82 3.43 4.74 -4.85
C ASN A 82 2.85 6.14 -4.71
N ILE A 83 3.21 7.01 -5.65
CA ILE A 83 2.65 8.35 -5.77
C ILE A 83 2.10 8.46 -7.18
N ASN A 84 0.79 8.67 -7.31
CA ASN A 84 0.07 8.80 -8.59
C ASN A 84 0.35 7.67 -9.60
N TYR A 85 0.77 6.51 -9.11
CA TYR A 85 1.12 5.36 -9.94
C TYR A 85 -0.13 4.50 -10.18
N ASN A 86 -0.39 4.14 -11.42
CA ASN A 86 -1.60 3.41 -11.79
C ASN A 86 -1.45 1.89 -11.69
N ASP A 87 -0.29 1.37 -12.04
CA ASP A 87 -0.01 -0.07 -12.01
C ASP A 87 0.94 -0.38 -10.86
N ALA A 88 0.60 -1.36 -10.05
CA ALA A 88 1.43 -1.75 -8.92
C ALA A 88 2.11 -3.09 -9.20
N TYR A 89 3.27 -3.28 -8.57
CA TYR A 89 3.95 -4.58 -8.58
C TYR A 89 3.03 -5.64 -7.96
N GLN A 90 3.02 -6.84 -8.55
CA GLN A 90 2.20 -7.96 -8.06
C GLN A 90 3.01 -8.78 -7.05
N PRO A 91 2.80 -8.62 -5.75
CA PRO A 91 3.49 -9.45 -4.76
C PRO A 91 2.98 -10.88 -4.81
N LYS A 92 3.86 -11.83 -4.46
CA LYS A 92 3.53 -13.25 -4.45
C LYS A 92 3.30 -13.75 -3.02
N GLY A 93 2.56 -12.99 -2.21
CA GLY A 93 2.22 -13.39 -0.86
C GLY A 93 0.82 -13.99 -0.77
N ASP A 94 0.42 -14.35 0.43
CA ASP A 94 -0.94 -14.85 0.68
C ASP A 94 -1.95 -13.72 0.69
N ILE A 95 -1.54 -12.53 1.12
CA ILE A 95 -2.40 -11.35 1.24
C ILE A 95 -1.67 -10.13 0.69
N THR A 96 -2.37 -9.35 -0.12
CA THR A 96 -1.95 -8.00 -0.49
C THR A 96 -2.75 -7.00 0.32
N ALA A 97 -2.08 -5.99 0.87
CA ALA A 97 -2.72 -4.89 1.57
C ALA A 97 -2.24 -3.55 1.01
N ILE A 98 -3.15 -2.61 0.87
CA ILE A 98 -2.84 -1.27 0.39
C ILE A 98 -3.48 -0.25 1.32
N PHE A 99 -2.69 0.72 1.78
CA PHE A 99 -3.16 1.83 2.59
C PHE A 99 -3.02 3.14 1.83
N TYR A 100 -4.06 3.98 1.89
CA TYR A 100 -4.09 5.27 1.22
C TYR A 100 -4.12 6.40 2.25
N PRO A 101 -2.98 7.04 2.54
CA PRO A 101 -3.01 8.28 3.32
C PRO A 101 -3.85 9.35 2.62
N LYS A 102 -3.78 9.35 1.30
CA LYS A 102 -4.59 10.22 0.44
C LYS A 102 -5.07 9.42 -0.76
N ALA A 103 -6.37 9.34 -0.91
CA ALA A 103 -7.02 8.54 -1.97
C ALA A 103 -7.47 9.43 -3.13
N SER A 104 -7.47 8.87 -4.32
CA SER A 104 -8.06 9.46 -5.52
C SER A 104 -8.25 8.35 -6.54
N GLY A 105 -9.38 8.34 -7.21
CA GLY A 105 -9.72 7.31 -8.19
C GLY A 105 -10.25 6.04 -7.55
N GLU A 106 -10.10 4.94 -8.26
CA GLU A 106 -10.62 3.64 -7.86
C GLU A 106 -9.54 2.58 -7.89
N LEU A 107 -9.69 1.58 -7.01
CA LEU A 107 -8.91 0.35 -7.03
C LEU A 107 -9.72 -0.71 -7.75
N LYS A 108 -9.14 -1.32 -8.78
CA LYS A 108 -9.80 -2.37 -9.56
C LYS A 108 -9.18 -3.73 -9.25
N ILE A 109 -10.02 -4.64 -8.76
CA ILE A 109 -9.62 -5.99 -8.38
C ILE A 109 -10.68 -6.94 -8.95
N TRP A 110 -10.27 -7.96 -9.71
CA TRP A 110 -11.18 -8.83 -10.47
C TRP A 110 -12.06 -8.00 -11.40
N SER A 111 -13.36 -8.21 -11.35
CA SER A 111 -14.35 -7.39 -12.07
C SER A 111 -14.90 -6.26 -11.21
N ASN A 112 -14.37 -6.06 -10.00
CA ASN A 112 -14.86 -5.08 -9.05
C ASN A 112 -14.09 -3.77 -9.13
N SER A 113 -14.82 -2.66 -8.94
CA SER A 113 -14.25 -1.33 -8.72
C SER A 113 -14.53 -0.91 -7.30
N VAL A 114 -13.49 -0.53 -6.57
CA VAL A 114 -13.61 -0.09 -5.19
C VAL A 114 -13.29 1.40 -5.15
N GLN A 115 -14.25 2.20 -4.68
CA GLN A 115 -14.02 3.62 -4.42
C GLN A 115 -13.15 3.72 -3.17
N ILE A 116 -11.90 4.14 -3.35
CA ILE A 116 -10.95 4.25 -2.23
C ILE A 116 -11.16 5.55 -1.45
N LYS A 117 -10.85 5.50 -0.16
CA LYS A 117 -11.03 6.62 0.77
C LYS A 117 -9.76 6.96 1.50
N ASP A 118 -9.58 8.22 1.87
CA ASP A 118 -8.44 8.68 2.66
C ASP A 118 -8.35 7.91 3.97
N ALA A 119 -7.13 7.60 4.39
CA ALA A 119 -6.83 6.90 5.64
C ALA A 119 -7.50 5.52 5.76
N HIS A 120 -7.74 4.85 4.66
CA HIS A 120 -8.29 3.50 4.64
C HIS A 120 -7.29 2.50 4.08
N ALA A 121 -7.25 1.33 4.71
CA ALA A 121 -6.51 0.16 4.22
C ALA A 121 -7.49 -0.84 3.60
N TYR A 122 -7.04 -1.48 2.53
CA TYR A 122 -7.80 -2.51 1.81
C TYR A 122 -6.91 -3.74 1.68
N ALA A 123 -7.49 -4.92 1.90
CA ALA A 123 -6.74 -6.17 1.76
C ALA A 123 -7.53 -7.20 0.99
N PHE A 124 -6.82 -8.01 0.22
CA PHE A 124 -7.39 -9.01 -0.67
C PHE A 124 -6.37 -10.13 -0.89
N PRO A 125 -6.77 -11.28 -1.48
CA PRO A 125 -5.85 -12.38 -1.72
C PRO A 125 -4.64 -11.97 -2.58
N GLY A 126 -3.47 -12.44 -2.20
CA GLY A 126 -2.20 -12.03 -2.82
C GLY A 126 -1.99 -12.52 -4.25
N ASN A 127 -2.78 -13.53 -4.70
CA ASN A 127 -2.68 -14.06 -6.05
C ASN A 127 -3.56 -13.31 -7.06
N VAL A 128 -4.14 -12.19 -6.65
CA VAL A 128 -5.07 -11.40 -7.46
C VAL A 128 -4.36 -10.20 -8.04
N SER A 129 -4.55 -9.97 -9.33
CA SER A 129 -4.06 -8.77 -10.01
C SER A 129 -4.92 -7.57 -9.67
N PHE A 130 -4.30 -6.41 -9.52
CA PHE A 130 -5.00 -5.17 -9.25
C PHE A 130 -4.34 -4.02 -10.01
N HIS A 131 -5.11 -2.97 -10.24
CA HIS A 131 -4.61 -1.72 -10.80
C HIS A 131 -5.46 -0.55 -10.32
N HIS A 132 -4.95 0.66 -10.51
CA HIS A 132 -5.66 1.88 -10.15
C HIS A 132 -6.12 2.60 -11.41
N THR A 133 -7.27 3.28 -11.32
CA THR A 133 -7.63 4.28 -12.33
C THR A 133 -6.73 5.51 -12.16
N PRO A 134 -6.56 6.34 -13.20
CA PRO A 134 -5.80 7.58 -13.09
C PRO A 134 -6.33 8.46 -11.95
N PRO A 135 -5.45 9.08 -11.15
CA PRO A 135 -5.92 9.93 -10.05
C PRO A 135 -6.44 11.28 -10.56
N MET A 136 -7.48 11.79 -9.89
CA MET A 136 -8.02 13.13 -10.14
C MET A 136 -7.28 14.21 -9.32
N SER A 137 -6.59 13.78 -8.27
CA SER A 137 -5.72 14.59 -7.41
C SER A 137 -4.59 13.70 -6.93
N ASP A 138 -3.59 14.23 -6.21
CA ASP A 138 -2.49 13.41 -5.73
C ASP A 138 -3.00 12.24 -4.91
N ARG A 139 -2.53 11.05 -5.25
CA ARG A 139 -2.81 9.80 -4.54
C ARG A 139 -1.51 9.24 -4.00
N TYR A 140 -1.53 8.89 -2.72
CA TYR A 140 -0.41 8.20 -2.08
C TYR A 140 -0.89 6.83 -1.62
N SER A 141 -0.10 5.79 -1.88
CA SER A 141 -0.43 4.44 -1.44
C SER A 141 0.79 3.71 -0.92
N PHE A 142 0.57 2.88 0.09
CA PHE A 142 1.55 1.96 0.65
C PHE A 142 1.04 0.56 0.38
N THR A 143 1.90 -0.32 -0.15
CA THR A 143 1.49 -1.68 -0.49
C THR A 143 2.39 -2.68 0.22
N TRP A 144 1.79 -3.72 0.78
CA TRP A 144 2.48 -4.80 1.49
C TRP A 144 2.06 -6.15 0.96
N SER A 145 2.95 -7.12 1.13
CA SER A 145 2.67 -8.53 0.94
C SER A 145 2.87 -9.25 2.26
N PHE A 146 1.87 -10.00 2.70
CA PHE A 146 1.93 -10.79 3.92
C PHE A 146 1.74 -12.27 3.61
N ASN A 147 2.37 -13.12 4.39
CA ASN A 147 2.18 -14.56 4.34
C ASN A 147 1.58 -15.05 5.65
N TYR A 148 0.79 -16.11 5.59
CA TYR A 148 0.38 -16.83 6.80
C TYR A 148 1.59 -17.48 7.43
N LYS A 149 1.67 -17.41 8.73
CA LYS A 149 2.64 -18.18 9.49
C LYS A 149 2.18 -19.63 9.67
#